data_be72dfa4820358959a8d33239b713c2f
#
_entry.id   be72dfa4820358959a8d33239b713c2f
#
_cell.length_a   1.000
_cell.length_b   1.000
_cell.length_c   1.000
_cell.angle_alpha   90.00
_cell.angle_beta   90.00
_cell.angle_gamma   90.00
#
_symmetry.space_group_name_H-M   'P 1'
#
loop_
_entity.id
_entity.type
_entity.pdbx_description
1 polymer ?
#
loop_
_entity_poly.entity_id
_entity_poly.type
_entity_poly.pdbx_seq_one_letter_code
_entity_poly.pdbx_strand_id
1 'polypeptide(L)'
;MSYGPPNDPNQPSGQPQQPPQGGYQQQPPQNYQQPPPQGGYQQPPPQAGYQQPQSYQPPPQAAGQGYQVPSAQNLAAGFKGFSLGRKLFLGAGLLSVIMFFLPWYTVSYLGETLASASGLRGLPMFGWILLLVALVAMALPLFGKRLRDIVQLPISEGQLALYSGAGVFAVALLGGFLYSSDGVSFGIGFWLALLTLAATAAGGWLMFQAKE
;
A
#
# COMPACT_ATOMS: atom_id res chain seq x y z
N MET A 1 35.30 17.94 43.44
CA MET A 1 35.97 16.68 43.01
C MET A 1 34.99 16.00 42.04
N SER A 2 35.30 16.10 40.76
CA SER A 2 34.42 15.60 39.69
C SER A 2 34.97 14.25 39.23
N TYR A 3 34.22 13.17 39.43
CA TYR A 3 34.54 11.86 38.91
C TYR A 3 34.05 11.74 37.48
N GLY A 4 34.98 11.58 36.53
CA GLY A 4 34.69 11.23 35.15
C GLY A 4 34.27 9.74 35.03
N PRO A 5 33.48 9.38 34.02
CA PRO A 5 33.07 7.99 33.81
C PRO A 5 34.24 7.09 33.38
N PRO A 6 34.21 5.80 33.75
CA PRO A 6 35.26 4.84 33.39
C PRO A 6 35.29 4.54 31.89
N ASN A 7 36.53 4.42 31.34
CA ASN A 7 36.78 4.01 29.97
C ASN A 7 36.37 2.55 29.74
N ASP A 8 35.54 2.31 28.74
CA ASP A 8 35.15 0.99 28.26
C ASP A 8 36.26 0.43 27.31
N PRO A 9 36.90 -0.69 27.62
CA PRO A 9 38.02 -1.22 26.82
C PRO A 9 37.60 -1.94 25.52
N ASN A 10 36.30 -1.98 25.16
CA ASN A 10 35.78 -2.69 23.99
C ASN A 10 35.35 -1.81 22.82
N GLN A 11 35.79 -0.56 22.76
CA GLN A 11 35.51 0.29 21.59
C GLN A 11 36.50 -0.01 20.46
N PRO A 12 36.08 -0.58 19.32
CA PRO A 12 36.96 -0.75 18.18
C PRO A 12 37.27 0.60 17.56
N SER A 13 38.55 1.01 17.68
CA SER A 13 39.16 2.13 17.00
C SER A 13 39.27 1.86 15.50
N GLY A 14 38.63 2.68 14.67
CA GLY A 14 39.00 2.74 13.26
C GLY A 14 37.85 2.63 12.26
N GLN A 15 36.96 3.61 12.22
CA GLN A 15 36.28 3.94 10.96
C GLN A 15 36.94 5.22 10.39
N PRO A 16 37.44 5.20 9.13
CA PRO A 16 37.86 6.41 8.46
C PRO A 16 36.65 7.30 8.20
N GLN A 17 36.68 8.52 8.70
CA GLN A 17 35.74 9.58 8.36
C GLN A 17 35.78 9.84 6.85
N GLN A 18 34.67 9.62 6.17
CA GLN A 18 34.49 10.11 4.79
C GLN A 18 34.51 11.65 4.81
N PRO A 19 35.27 12.28 3.89
CA PRO A 19 35.23 13.73 3.78
C PRO A 19 33.86 14.20 3.30
N PRO A 20 33.39 15.38 3.75
CA PRO A 20 32.12 15.95 3.32
C PRO A 20 32.16 16.23 1.82
N GLN A 21 31.24 15.66 1.06
CA GLN A 21 31.03 15.99 -0.35
C GLN A 21 30.61 17.46 -0.43
N GLY A 22 31.51 18.27 -0.98
CA GLY A 22 31.29 19.69 -1.24
C GLY A 22 30.11 19.87 -2.20
N GLY A 23 29.13 20.67 -1.77
CA GLY A 23 28.04 21.13 -2.61
C GLY A 23 28.58 21.89 -3.83
N TYR A 24 28.19 21.49 -5.02
CA TYR A 24 28.41 22.25 -6.23
C TYR A 24 27.59 23.53 -6.16
N GLN A 25 28.26 24.65 -5.85
CA GLN A 25 27.69 25.97 -6.06
C GLN A 25 27.49 26.18 -7.56
N GLN A 26 26.27 26.31 -7.98
CA GLN A 26 25.94 26.79 -9.32
C GLN A 26 26.48 28.23 -9.46
N GLN A 27 27.48 28.41 -10.31
CA GLN A 27 27.95 29.72 -10.74
C GLN A 27 26.80 30.43 -11.50
N PRO A 28 26.55 31.70 -11.19
CA PRO A 28 25.59 32.50 -11.97
C PRO A 28 26.15 32.68 -13.41
N PRO A 29 25.25 32.74 -14.43
CA PRO A 29 25.69 32.91 -15.81
C PRO A 29 26.39 34.24 -15.99
N GLN A 30 27.66 34.22 -16.46
CA GLN A 30 28.40 35.39 -16.83
C GLN A 30 27.72 36.03 -18.03
N ASN A 31 27.27 37.25 -17.80
CA ASN A 31 26.74 38.15 -18.83
C ASN A 31 27.90 38.60 -19.73
N TYR A 32 28.12 37.94 -20.88
CA TYR A 32 29.03 38.41 -21.89
C TYR A 32 28.45 39.67 -22.53
N GLN A 33 29.00 40.81 -22.17
CA GLN A 33 28.77 42.06 -22.90
C GLN A 33 29.36 41.91 -24.29
N GLN A 34 28.47 41.87 -25.29
CA GLN A 34 28.86 41.97 -26.71
C GLN A 34 29.47 43.33 -26.97
N PRO A 35 30.65 43.41 -27.70
CA PRO A 35 31.20 44.67 -28.14
C PRO A 35 30.25 45.33 -29.14
N PRO A 36 30.21 46.68 -29.22
CA PRO A 36 29.33 47.41 -30.11
C PRO A 36 29.68 47.10 -31.58
N PRO A 37 28.64 46.95 -32.46
CA PRO A 37 28.86 46.72 -33.88
C PRO A 37 29.46 47.97 -34.55
N GLN A 38 30.61 47.83 -35.13
CA GLN A 38 31.19 48.83 -36.06
C GLN A 38 30.37 48.91 -37.32
N GLY A 39 30.21 50.14 -37.75
CA GLY A 39 29.31 50.61 -38.80
C GLY A 39 29.41 50.02 -40.17
N GLY A 40 28.25 50.12 -40.82
CA GLY A 40 28.15 50.53 -42.21
C GLY A 40 28.28 49.46 -43.27
N TYR A 41 27.13 48.89 -43.64
CA TYR A 41 26.78 48.73 -45.07
C TYR A 41 25.25 48.71 -45.11
N GLN A 42 24.66 49.68 -45.81
CA GLN A 42 23.24 49.74 -46.12
C GLN A 42 22.88 48.53 -46.98
N GLN A 43 22.19 47.57 -46.44
CA GLN A 43 21.51 46.53 -47.21
C GLN A 43 20.25 47.11 -47.86
N PRO A 44 19.98 46.75 -49.14
CA PRO A 44 18.71 47.10 -49.76
C PRO A 44 17.49 46.51 -49.04
N PRO A 45 16.32 47.15 -49.11
CA PRO A 45 15.15 46.71 -48.38
C PRO A 45 14.76 45.27 -48.78
N PRO A 46 14.43 44.40 -47.84
CA PRO A 46 14.00 43.05 -48.15
C PRO A 46 12.67 43.11 -48.89
N GLN A 47 12.65 42.49 -50.08
CA GLN A 47 11.44 42.24 -50.81
C GLN A 47 10.45 41.51 -49.90
N ALA A 48 9.18 41.99 -49.95
CA ALA A 48 8.06 41.35 -49.25
C ALA A 48 7.93 39.88 -49.71
N GLY A 49 8.61 39.00 -48.98
CA GLY A 49 8.46 37.57 -49.13
C GLY A 49 7.13 37.16 -48.48
N TYR A 50 6.32 36.48 -49.26
CA TYR A 50 5.05 35.89 -48.84
C TYR A 50 5.27 35.14 -47.54
N GLN A 51 4.59 35.58 -46.47
CA GLN A 51 4.52 34.80 -45.22
C GLN A 51 3.82 33.47 -45.55
N GLN A 52 4.59 32.37 -45.50
CA GLN A 52 4.02 31.03 -45.48
C GLN A 52 3.02 30.96 -44.32
N PRO A 53 1.81 30.44 -44.57
CA PRO A 53 0.88 30.21 -43.46
C PRO A 53 1.56 29.29 -42.43
N GLN A 54 1.74 29.80 -41.23
CA GLN A 54 2.14 28.98 -40.12
C GLN A 54 1.18 27.79 -40.02
N SER A 55 1.69 26.58 -40.27
CA SER A 55 0.93 25.37 -40.06
C SER A 55 0.48 25.40 -38.61
N TYR A 56 -0.81 25.45 -38.38
CA TYR A 56 -1.47 25.38 -37.10
C TYR A 56 -1.06 24.01 -36.48
N GLN A 57 -0.04 24.02 -35.64
CA GLN A 57 0.19 22.86 -34.76
C GLN A 57 -0.95 22.87 -33.74
N PRO A 58 -1.86 21.90 -33.78
CA PRO A 58 -2.83 21.78 -32.71
C PRO A 58 -2.08 21.70 -31.39
N PRO A 59 -2.57 22.37 -30.33
CA PRO A 59 -1.96 22.24 -29.01
C PRO A 59 -1.83 20.76 -28.67
N PRO A 60 -0.70 20.32 -28.07
CA PRO A 60 -0.55 18.92 -27.66
C PRO A 60 -1.80 18.57 -26.86
N GLN A 61 -2.61 17.67 -27.42
CA GLN A 61 -3.72 17.09 -26.69
C GLN A 61 -3.09 16.54 -25.43
N ALA A 62 -3.43 17.12 -24.27
CA ALA A 62 -3.16 16.53 -22.98
C ALA A 62 -3.73 15.12 -23.10
N ALA A 63 -2.83 14.16 -23.37
CA ALA A 63 -3.20 12.75 -23.40
C ALA A 63 -3.86 12.52 -22.07
N GLY A 64 -5.20 12.37 -22.08
CA GLY A 64 -5.96 12.08 -20.91
C GLY A 64 -5.21 10.95 -20.23
N GLN A 65 -4.79 11.16 -18.99
CA GLN A 65 -4.19 10.11 -18.18
C GLN A 65 -5.29 9.07 -17.96
N GLY A 66 -5.53 8.28 -19.02
CA GLY A 66 -6.37 7.10 -18.94
C GLY A 66 -5.80 6.24 -17.83
N TYR A 67 -6.64 5.83 -16.92
CA TYR A 67 -6.31 4.92 -15.84
C TYR A 67 -5.63 3.70 -16.46
N GLN A 68 -4.31 3.66 -16.47
CA GLN A 68 -3.57 2.49 -16.94
C GLN A 68 -3.68 1.44 -15.83
N VAL A 69 -4.49 0.43 -16.07
CA VAL A 69 -4.52 -0.75 -15.21
C VAL A 69 -3.10 -1.35 -15.24
N PRO A 70 -2.45 -1.50 -14.06
CA PRO A 70 -1.10 -2.04 -14.01
C PRO A 70 -1.07 -3.42 -14.67
N SER A 71 -0.06 -3.69 -15.50
CA SER A 71 0.14 -5.01 -16.07
C SER A 71 0.38 -6.05 -14.98
N ALA A 72 0.07 -7.34 -15.25
CA ALA A 72 0.32 -8.42 -14.30
C ALA A 72 1.79 -8.46 -13.83
N GLN A 73 2.73 -8.09 -14.69
CA GLN A 73 4.16 -8.01 -14.35
C GLN A 73 4.44 -6.90 -13.33
N ASN A 74 3.81 -5.73 -13.48
CA ASN A 74 3.94 -4.63 -12.54
C ASN A 74 3.32 -4.97 -11.17
N LEU A 75 2.18 -5.66 -11.16
CA LEU A 75 1.56 -6.14 -9.92
C LEU A 75 2.45 -7.16 -9.21
N ALA A 76 3.04 -8.11 -9.96
CA ALA A 76 3.94 -9.10 -9.39
C ALA A 76 5.23 -8.46 -8.83
N ALA A 77 5.78 -7.45 -9.52
CA ALA A 77 6.95 -6.70 -9.04
C ALA A 77 6.61 -5.91 -7.76
N GLY A 78 5.46 -5.24 -7.73
CA GLY A 78 4.97 -4.54 -6.54
C GLY A 78 4.78 -5.47 -5.35
N PHE A 79 4.19 -6.64 -5.58
CA PHE A 79 4.00 -7.64 -4.52
C PHE A 79 5.32 -8.20 -3.97
N LYS A 80 6.35 -8.36 -4.83
CA LYS A 80 7.69 -8.78 -4.37
C LYS A 80 8.30 -7.78 -3.38
N GLY A 81 8.07 -6.48 -3.58
CA GLY A 81 8.55 -5.40 -2.72
C GLY A 81 7.85 -5.28 -1.36
N PHE A 82 6.72 -5.98 -1.16
CA PHE A 82 6.01 -5.93 0.11
C PHE A 82 6.77 -6.63 1.23
N SER A 83 6.62 -6.11 2.45
CA SER A 83 7.08 -6.78 3.66
C SER A 83 6.41 -8.14 3.85
N LEU A 84 7.02 -8.99 4.67
CA LEU A 84 6.44 -10.28 5.04
C LEU A 84 5.06 -10.10 5.71
N GLY A 85 4.93 -9.10 6.59
CA GLY A 85 3.67 -8.79 7.27
C GLY A 85 2.55 -8.49 6.28
N ARG A 86 2.83 -7.61 5.29
CA ARG A 86 1.85 -7.24 4.27
C ARG A 86 1.48 -8.39 3.34
N LYS A 87 2.45 -9.22 2.94
CA LYS A 87 2.21 -10.44 2.16
C LYS A 87 1.31 -11.42 2.89
N LEU A 88 1.60 -11.63 4.18
CA LEU A 88 0.81 -12.52 5.03
C LEU A 88 -0.61 -11.98 5.22
N PHE A 89 -0.75 -10.66 5.52
CA PHE A 89 -2.04 -10.01 5.68
C PHE A 89 -2.91 -10.15 4.43
N LEU A 90 -2.37 -9.83 3.26
CA LEU A 90 -3.09 -9.91 1.98
C LEU A 90 -3.39 -11.35 1.58
N GLY A 91 -2.43 -12.25 1.68
CA GLY A 91 -2.59 -13.66 1.30
C GLY A 91 -3.58 -14.40 2.19
N ALA A 92 -3.39 -14.33 3.50
CA ALA A 92 -4.27 -14.96 4.46
C ALA A 92 -5.67 -14.29 4.47
N GLY A 93 -5.73 -12.96 4.34
CA GLY A 93 -6.98 -12.23 4.26
C GLY A 93 -7.79 -12.60 3.02
N LEU A 94 -7.16 -12.72 1.84
CA LEU A 94 -7.83 -13.16 0.63
C LEU A 94 -8.35 -14.60 0.77
N LEU A 95 -7.56 -15.48 1.37
CA LEU A 95 -8.01 -16.85 1.68
C LEU A 95 -9.20 -16.83 2.64
N SER A 96 -9.17 -15.98 3.66
CA SER A 96 -10.29 -15.81 4.59
C SER A 96 -11.58 -15.42 3.88
N VAL A 97 -11.51 -14.51 2.89
CA VAL A 97 -12.70 -14.13 2.08
C VAL A 97 -13.38 -15.37 1.48
N ILE A 98 -12.58 -16.32 0.97
CA ILE A 98 -13.10 -17.57 0.40
C ILE A 98 -13.72 -18.46 1.49
N MET A 99 -13.09 -18.55 2.67
CA MET A 99 -13.55 -19.38 3.76
C MET A 99 -14.92 -18.94 4.32
N PHE A 100 -15.29 -17.66 4.16
CA PHE A 100 -16.61 -17.18 4.56
C PHE A 100 -17.77 -17.77 3.73
N PHE A 101 -17.51 -18.26 2.52
CA PHE A 101 -18.49 -18.92 1.67
C PHE A 101 -18.71 -20.40 2.04
N LEU A 102 -17.78 -21.01 2.78
CA LEU A 102 -17.93 -22.38 3.23
C LEU A 102 -18.98 -22.50 4.35
N PRO A 103 -19.48 -23.73 4.62
CA PRO A 103 -20.39 -23.95 5.73
C PRO A 103 -19.73 -23.63 7.08
N TRP A 104 -20.29 -22.66 7.80
CA TRP A 104 -19.85 -22.29 9.15
C TRP A 104 -20.65 -23.01 10.23
N TYR A 105 -21.92 -23.25 9.93
CA TYR A 105 -22.86 -23.90 10.81
C TYR A 105 -23.50 -25.06 10.08
N THR A 106 -23.70 -26.15 10.78
CA THR A 106 -24.42 -27.31 10.33
C THR A 106 -25.44 -27.70 11.39
N VAL A 107 -26.67 -27.91 10.98
CA VAL A 107 -27.73 -28.43 11.80
C VAL A 107 -27.88 -29.92 11.50
N SER A 108 -27.67 -30.77 12.49
CA SER A 108 -27.77 -32.21 12.33
C SER A 108 -28.86 -32.77 13.26
N TYR A 109 -29.62 -33.72 12.76
CA TYR A 109 -30.63 -34.47 13.53
C TYR A 109 -30.49 -35.94 13.21
N LEU A 110 -30.40 -36.77 14.24
CA LEU A 110 -30.20 -38.24 14.13
C LEU A 110 -29.00 -38.65 13.26
N GLY A 111 -27.97 -37.80 13.25
CA GLY A 111 -26.72 -38.06 12.47
C GLY A 111 -26.75 -37.57 11.02
N GLU A 112 -27.89 -37.05 10.53
CA GLU A 112 -27.99 -36.46 9.19
C GLU A 112 -27.92 -34.92 9.23
N THR A 113 -27.20 -34.34 8.28
CA THR A 113 -27.14 -32.86 8.13
C THR A 113 -28.40 -32.37 7.42
N LEU A 114 -29.24 -31.66 8.15
CA LEU A 114 -30.49 -31.10 7.61
C LEU A 114 -30.32 -29.76 6.91
N ALA A 115 -29.38 -28.93 7.39
CA ALA A 115 -29.15 -27.61 6.85
C ALA A 115 -27.69 -27.16 7.13
N SER A 116 -27.22 -26.24 6.31
CA SER A 116 -25.95 -25.57 6.54
C SER A 116 -26.06 -24.07 6.24
N ALA A 117 -25.27 -23.25 6.92
CA ALA A 117 -25.20 -21.81 6.69
C ALA A 117 -23.73 -21.36 6.56
N SER A 118 -23.50 -20.45 5.62
CA SER A 118 -22.17 -19.84 5.44
C SER A 118 -21.90 -18.75 6.48
N GLY A 119 -20.64 -18.31 6.57
CA GLY A 119 -20.22 -17.20 7.41
C GLY A 119 -20.74 -15.82 6.96
N LEU A 120 -21.48 -15.74 5.86
CA LEU A 120 -22.08 -14.49 5.36
C LEU A 120 -23.43 -14.16 6.00
N ARG A 121 -23.80 -14.84 7.08
CA ARG A 121 -25.05 -14.56 7.81
C ARG A 121 -24.77 -13.95 9.18
N GLY A 122 -25.61 -12.99 9.55
CA GLY A 122 -25.58 -12.35 10.86
C GLY A 122 -24.31 -11.51 11.10
N LEU A 123 -23.80 -11.54 12.32
CA LEU A 123 -22.66 -10.73 12.76
C LEU A 123 -21.37 -10.96 11.94
N PRO A 124 -20.99 -12.19 11.55
CA PRO A 124 -19.78 -12.42 10.75
C PRO A 124 -19.77 -11.71 9.40
N MET A 125 -20.93 -11.41 8.80
CA MET A 125 -21.03 -10.65 7.55
C MET A 125 -20.40 -9.25 7.67
N PHE A 126 -20.57 -8.57 8.80
CA PHE A 126 -19.93 -7.28 9.03
C PHE A 126 -18.41 -7.41 9.09
N GLY A 127 -17.90 -8.47 9.70
CA GLY A 127 -16.48 -8.81 9.68
C GLY A 127 -15.96 -9.03 8.27
N TRP A 128 -16.72 -9.72 7.41
CA TRP A 128 -16.36 -9.94 6.01
C TRP A 128 -16.25 -8.64 5.22
N ILE A 129 -17.23 -7.72 5.38
CA ILE A 129 -17.19 -6.40 4.75
C ILE A 129 -15.96 -5.61 5.22
N LEU A 130 -15.72 -5.59 6.54
CA LEU A 130 -14.53 -4.92 7.10
C LEU A 130 -13.22 -5.51 6.56
N LEU A 131 -13.15 -6.82 6.42
CA LEU A 131 -11.99 -7.51 5.83
C LEU A 131 -11.76 -7.08 4.38
N LEU A 132 -12.81 -7.01 3.55
CA LEU A 132 -12.69 -6.54 2.17
C LEU A 132 -12.17 -5.11 2.09
N VAL A 133 -12.70 -4.20 2.91
CA VAL A 133 -12.23 -2.81 2.96
C VAL A 133 -10.76 -2.75 3.37
N ALA A 134 -10.36 -3.52 4.39
CA ALA A 134 -8.97 -3.59 4.85
C ALA A 134 -8.03 -4.15 3.77
N LEU A 135 -8.44 -5.20 3.05
CA LEU A 135 -7.66 -5.79 1.95
C LEU A 135 -7.45 -4.79 0.81
N VAL A 136 -8.51 -4.08 0.41
CA VAL A 136 -8.40 -3.02 -0.61
C VAL A 136 -7.44 -1.93 -0.15
N ALA A 137 -7.58 -1.44 1.09
CA ALA A 137 -6.69 -0.43 1.65
C ALA A 137 -5.21 -0.87 1.64
N MET A 138 -4.93 -2.11 2.05
CA MET A 138 -3.57 -2.66 2.08
C MET A 138 -3.02 -3.00 0.69
N ALA A 139 -3.87 -3.17 -0.32
CA ALA A 139 -3.47 -3.41 -1.71
C ALA A 139 -3.21 -2.11 -2.51
N LEU A 140 -3.61 -0.93 -2.02
CA LEU A 140 -3.43 0.36 -2.71
C LEU A 140 -2.01 0.61 -3.22
N PRO A 141 -0.92 0.26 -2.51
CA PRO A 141 0.44 0.45 -2.99
C PRO A 141 0.75 -0.31 -4.29
N LEU A 142 0.04 -1.41 -4.60
CA LEU A 142 0.17 -2.10 -5.89
C LEU A 142 -0.23 -1.22 -7.07
N PHE A 143 -1.09 -0.23 -6.83
CA PHE A 143 -1.59 0.74 -7.80
C PHE A 143 -0.85 2.08 -7.71
N GLY A 144 0.29 2.12 -7.01
CA GLY A 144 1.09 3.34 -6.84
C GLY A 144 0.45 4.40 -5.94
N LYS A 145 -0.60 4.06 -5.19
CA LYS A 145 -1.30 4.95 -4.27
C LYS A 145 -1.04 4.52 -2.82
N ARG A 146 -0.95 5.48 -1.91
CA ARG A 146 -0.90 5.19 -0.48
C ARG A 146 -2.24 5.55 0.16
N LEU A 147 -2.62 4.83 1.18
CA LEU A 147 -3.86 5.13 1.91
C LEU A 147 -3.89 6.57 2.43
N ARG A 148 -2.74 7.08 2.88
CA ARG A 148 -2.57 8.46 3.37
C ARG A 148 -2.84 9.53 2.30
N ASP A 149 -2.68 9.19 1.03
CA ASP A 149 -2.95 10.11 -0.08
C ASP A 149 -4.45 10.28 -0.32
N ILE A 150 -5.26 9.34 0.17
CA ILE A 150 -6.72 9.31 0.01
C ILE A 150 -7.42 9.77 1.29
N VAL A 151 -6.95 9.31 2.43
CA VAL A 151 -7.58 9.56 3.75
C VAL A 151 -6.50 9.90 4.76
N GLN A 152 -6.63 11.07 5.40
CA GLN A 152 -5.75 11.47 6.50
C GLN A 152 -6.19 10.77 7.79
N LEU A 153 -5.64 9.59 8.03
CA LEU A 153 -5.88 8.85 9.26
C LEU A 153 -4.82 9.18 10.31
N PRO A 154 -5.19 9.33 11.58
CA PRO A 154 -4.24 9.58 12.67
C PRO A 154 -3.45 8.33 13.09
N ILE A 155 -3.62 7.22 12.36
CA ILE A 155 -3.00 5.92 12.65
C ILE A 155 -2.12 5.47 11.50
N SER A 156 -1.10 4.66 11.79
CA SER A 156 -0.22 4.07 10.77
C SER A 156 -0.93 2.95 9.99
N GLU A 157 -0.42 2.61 8.80
CA GLU A 157 -0.95 1.48 8.02
C GLU A 157 -0.83 0.16 8.79
N GLY A 158 0.27 -0.04 9.53
CA GLY A 158 0.46 -1.21 10.39
C GLY A 158 -0.56 -1.27 11.54
N GLN A 159 -0.90 -0.15 12.17
CA GLN A 159 -1.98 -0.09 13.17
C GLN A 159 -3.34 -0.42 12.57
N LEU A 160 -3.63 0.13 11.39
CA LEU A 160 -4.88 -0.16 10.69
C LEU A 160 -4.99 -1.65 10.34
N ALA A 161 -3.91 -2.24 9.82
CA ALA A 161 -3.86 -3.67 9.50
C ALA A 161 -4.06 -4.54 10.75
N LEU A 162 -3.41 -4.19 11.86
CA LEU A 162 -3.56 -4.90 13.13
C LEU A 162 -5.00 -4.83 13.65
N TYR A 163 -5.55 -3.61 13.75
CA TYR A 163 -6.90 -3.43 14.31
C TYR A 163 -7.98 -4.06 13.43
N SER A 164 -7.85 -3.95 12.10
CA SER A 164 -8.80 -4.60 11.19
C SER A 164 -8.68 -6.12 11.25
N GLY A 165 -7.47 -6.68 11.21
CA GLY A 165 -7.26 -8.12 11.30
C GLY A 165 -7.74 -8.72 12.62
N ALA A 166 -7.36 -8.12 13.75
CA ALA A 166 -7.81 -8.54 15.07
C ALA A 166 -9.31 -8.33 15.28
N GLY A 167 -9.86 -7.21 14.79
CA GLY A 167 -11.29 -6.90 14.87
C GLY A 167 -12.14 -7.90 14.09
N VAL A 168 -11.75 -8.23 12.86
CA VAL A 168 -12.45 -9.24 12.06
C VAL A 168 -12.38 -10.62 12.72
N PHE A 169 -11.21 -11.00 13.25
CA PHE A 169 -11.06 -12.25 13.97
C PHE A 169 -11.99 -12.31 15.20
N ALA A 170 -12.05 -11.25 16.00
CA ALA A 170 -12.92 -11.16 17.18
C ALA A 170 -14.40 -11.22 16.78
N VAL A 171 -14.83 -10.49 15.73
CA VAL A 171 -16.19 -10.52 15.22
C VAL A 171 -16.57 -11.91 14.71
N ALA A 172 -15.67 -12.59 14.00
CA ALA A 172 -15.89 -13.95 13.51
C ALA A 172 -16.03 -14.94 14.68
N LEU A 173 -15.17 -14.82 15.69
CA LEU A 173 -15.20 -15.67 16.88
C LEU A 173 -16.50 -15.46 17.67
N LEU A 174 -16.82 -14.20 18.01
CA LEU A 174 -18.04 -13.86 18.74
C LEU A 174 -19.29 -14.26 17.97
N GLY A 175 -19.33 -13.95 16.67
CA GLY A 175 -20.43 -14.33 15.81
C GLY A 175 -20.61 -15.84 15.73
N GLY A 176 -19.50 -16.60 15.70
CA GLY A 176 -19.53 -18.05 15.77
C GLY A 176 -20.26 -18.55 17.02
N PHE A 177 -19.83 -18.09 18.17
CA PHE A 177 -20.40 -18.54 19.45
C PHE A 177 -21.84 -18.06 19.69
N LEU A 178 -22.19 -16.85 19.26
CA LEU A 178 -23.56 -16.31 19.42
C LEU A 178 -24.61 -17.10 18.64
N TYR A 179 -24.22 -17.73 17.54
CA TYR A 179 -25.12 -18.56 16.73
C TYR A 179 -25.03 -20.06 17.07
N SER A 180 -24.18 -20.43 18.01
CA SER A 180 -24.10 -21.80 18.53
C SER A 180 -25.26 -22.03 19.49
N SER A 181 -26.07 -23.03 19.18
CA SER A 181 -27.20 -23.48 20.02
C SER A 181 -27.31 -24.99 19.97
N ASP A 182 -28.18 -25.57 20.80
CA ASP A 182 -28.43 -27.02 20.81
C ASP A 182 -28.81 -27.52 19.40
N GLY A 183 -28.09 -28.52 18.92
CA GLY A 183 -28.26 -29.11 17.59
C GLY A 183 -27.56 -28.38 16.45
N VAL A 184 -26.85 -27.28 16.73
CA VAL A 184 -25.98 -26.57 15.76
C VAL A 184 -24.51 -26.86 16.07
N SER A 185 -23.81 -27.40 15.10
CA SER A 185 -22.36 -27.65 15.18
C SER A 185 -21.59 -26.70 14.25
N PHE A 186 -20.33 -26.42 14.60
CA PHE A 186 -19.45 -25.66 13.74
C PHE A 186 -19.00 -26.49 12.54
N GLY A 187 -19.24 -25.97 11.34
CA GLY A 187 -18.74 -26.54 10.11
C GLY A 187 -17.25 -26.26 9.89
N ILE A 188 -16.67 -26.98 8.93
CA ILE A 188 -15.24 -26.84 8.59
C ILE A 188 -14.86 -25.40 8.18
N GLY A 189 -15.79 -24.67 7.53
CA GLY A 189 -15.60 -23.30 7.11
C GLY A 189 -15.29 -22.35 8.27
N PHE A 190 -15.94 -22.55 9.42
CA PHE A 190 -15.67 -21.75 10.62
C PHE A 190 -14.21 -21.91 11.11
N TRP A 191 -13.73 -23.12 11.25
CA TRP A 191 -12.38 -23.38 11.74
C TRP A 191 -11.31 -22.89 10.76
N LEU A 192 -11.51 -23.12 9.47
CA LEU A 192 -10.61 -22.62 8.44
C LEU A 192 -10.59 -21.09 8.38
N ALA A 193 -11.75 -20.45 8.52
CA ALA A 193 -11.85 -18.99 8.59
C ALA A 193 -11.10 -18.44 9.81
N LEU A 194 -11.28 -19.03 11.00
CA LEU A 194 -10.53 -18.60 12.20
C LEU A 194 -9.02 -18.73 12.02
N LEU A 195 -8.54 -19.84 11.45
CA LEU A 195 -7.12 -20.04 11.18
C LEU A 195 -6.54 -18.97 10.25
N THR A 196 -7.24 -18.71 9.13
CA THR A 196 -6.80 -17.72 8.14
C THR A 196 -6.92 -16.29 8.67
N LEU A 197 -7.93 -15.97 9.47
CA LEU A 197 -8.08 -14.68 10.14
C LEU A 197 -7.00 -14.47 11.20
N ALA A 198 -6.64 -15.50 11.96
CA ALA A 198 -5.51 -15.44 12.90
C ALA A 198 -4.20 -15.13 12.17
N ALA A 199 -3.96 -15.76 11.01
CA ALA A 199 -2.80 -15.47 10.17
C ALA A 199 -2.87 -14.02 9.60
N THR A 200 -4.04 -13.52 9.25
CA THR A 200 -4.25 -12.14 8.82
C THR A 200 -3.91 -11.15 9.94
N ALA A 201 -4.38 -11.40 11.16
CA ALA A 201 -4.06 -10.59 12.34
C ALA A 201 -2.56 -10.62 12.65
N ALA A 202 -1.91 -11.79 12.53
CA ALA A 202 -0.45 -11.92 12.68
C ALA A 202 0.31 -11.09 11.62
N GLY A 203 -0.18 -11.08 10.36
CA GLY A 203 0.36 -10.20 9.32
C GLY A 203 0.27 -8.72 9.69
N GLY A 204 -0.87 -8.27 10.21
CA GLY A 204 -1.07 -6.91 10.73
C GLY A 204 -0.14 -6.58 11.90
N TRP A 205 0.08 -7.53 12.80
CA TRP A 205 1.04 -7.39 13.91
C TRP A 205 2.47 -7.20 13.42
N LEU A 206 2.91 -7.98 12.43
CA LEU A 206 4.25 -7.84 11.83
C LEU A 206 4.42 -6.47 11.15
N MET A 207 3.40 -5.97 10.45
CA MET A 207 3.43 -4.62 9.87
C MET A 207 3.51 -3.54 10.95
N PHE A 208 2.77 -3.70 12.04
CA PHE A 208 2.82 -2.78 13.18
C PHE A 208 4.22 -2.74 13.82
N GLN A 209 4.87 -3.89 14.03
CA GLN A 209 6.24 -3.95 14.55
C GLN A 209 7.25 -3.32 13.60
N ALA A 210 7.07 -3.47 12.28
CA ALA A 210 7.92 -2.87 11.26
C ALA A 210 7.72 -1.35 11.11
N LYS A 211 6.76 -0.75 11.83
CA LYS A 211 6.39 0.68 11.77
C LYS A 211 5.97 1.14 10.35
N GLU A 212 5.31 0.25 9.62
CA GLU A 212 4.76 0.56 8.29
C GLU A 212 3.56 1.52 8.35
#